data_23ca4529f551d8feae40edaae54b25be
#
_entry.id   23ca4529f551d8feae40edaae54b25be
#
_cell.length_a   1.000
_cell.length_b   1.000
_cell.length_c   1.000
_cell.angle_alpha   90.00
_cell.angle_beta   90.00
_cell.angle_gamma   90.00
#
_symmetry.space_group_name_H-M   'P 1'
#
loop_
_entity.id
_entity.type
_entity.pdbx_description
1 polymer ?
#
loop_
_entity_poly.entity_id
_entity_poly.type
_entity_poly.pdbx_seq_one_letter_code
_entity_poly.pdbx_strand_id
1 'polypeptide(L)'
;PSMFHTAATIMAELDEAGFTYLPENAAWDIEPGGRYYTQRNTSSVVAFKVGEDLAATWGEDGVAGDYYFQLTASHSDSPTFKVKAVPELDGAGETLRLNTEAYGGMIDYTWFDRPLALAGRVLVREGDRIESRLLATEREVAIIPSLAIHMNRGVNEGFAPNRAVDLCPLISAGDLKQGDFDALIADELDVEPEQILGRDLFLVNRQDARIWGWADEFISTPKLDDLACAYTSLQAFLGAENAHDVSVFCCFDNEEVGSETKQGAMSTFLADALRRINGSLGFDDESYHRALAASMLVSCDNAHAVHPNHAEKCDARNQVCLLYTSPSPRDRSLSRM
;
A
#
# COMPACT_ATOMS: atom_id res chain seq x y z
N PRO A 1 8.77 -0.41 3.91
CA PRO A 1 9.38 0.54 2.94
C PRO A 1 8.67 0.58 1.59
N SER A 2 7.97 -0.49 1.13
CA SER A 2 7.12 -0.50 -0.06
C SER A 2 5.79 -1.17 0.23
N MET A 3 4.81 -1.08 -0.69
CA MET A 3 3.51 -1.77 -0.59
C MET A 3 3.67 -3.29 -0.38
N PHE A 4 4.66 -3.90 -0.98
CA PHE A 4 4.95 -5.33 -0.80
C PHE A 4 5.40 -5.65 0.63
N HIS A 5 6.21 -4.78 1.25
CA HIS A 5 6.60 -4.93 2.65
C HIS A 5 5.42 -4.68 3.60
N THR A 6 4.54 -3.74 3.26
CA THR A 6 3.30 -3.49 4.03
C THR A 6 2.43 -4.74 4.04
N ALA A 7 2.17 -5.32 2.87
CA ALA A 7 1.40 -6.55 2.76
C ALA A 7 2.06 -7.72 3.54
N ALA A 8 3.39 -7.88 3.43
CA ALA A 8 4.12 -8.90 4.18
C ALA A 8 4.02 -8.70 5.70
N THR A 9 4.10 -7.45 6.19
CA THR A 9 3.93 -7.12 7.60
C THR A 9 2.50 -7.44 8.07
N ILE A 10 1.48 -7.04 7.31
CA ILE A 10 0.08 -7.36 7.61
C ILE A 10 -0.12 -8.88 7.70
N MET A 11 0.40 -9.63 6.72
CA MET A 11 0.29 -11.09 6.72
C MET A 11 0.99 -11.71 7.93
N ALA A 12 2.17 -11.22 8.33
CA ALA A 12 2.87 -11.71 9.50
C ALA A 12 2.10 -11.44 10.81
N GLU A 13 1.48 -10.26 10.96
CA GLU A 13 0.62 -9.95 12.11
C GLU A 13 -0.65 -10.83 12.14
N LEU A 14 -1.22 -11.12 10.97
CA LEU A 14 -2.36 -12.04 10.86
C LEU A 14 -1.97 -13.47 11.22
N ASP A 15 -0.81 -13.96 10.77
CA ASP A 15 -0.28 -15.29 11.12
C ASP A 15 -0.06 -15.40 12.64
N GLU A 16 0.55 -14.35 13.26
CA GLU A 16 0.76 -14.29 14.70
C GLU A 16 -0.58 -14.26 15.47
N ALA A 17 -1.61 -13.63 14.92
CA ALA A 17 -2.96 -13.60 15.47
C ALA A 17 -3.77 -14.89 15.20
N GLY A 18 -3.18 -15.89 14.56
CA GLY A 18 -3.79 -17.21 14.33
C GLY A 18 -4.76 -17.26 13.15
N PHE A 19 -4.60 -16.39 12.16
CA PHE A 19 -5.35 -16.45 10.90
C PHE A 19 -4.76 -17.50 9.97
N THR A 20 -5.61 -18.14 9.18
CA THR A 20 -5.24 -19.12 8.17
C THR A 20 -5.16 -18.48 6.79
N TYR A 21 -4.04 -18.63 6.10
CA TYR A 21 -3.88 -18.18 4.73
C TYR A 21 -4.70 -19.03 3.76
N LEU A 22 -5.50 -18.39 2.91
CA LEU A 22 -6.30 -19.02 1.86
C LEU A 22 -5.80 -18.57 0.47
N PRO A 23 -5.04 -19.40 -0.26
CA PRO A 23 -4.62 -19.07 -1.61
C PRO A 23 -5.80 -18.86 -2.57
N GLU A 24 -5.71 -17.84 -3.44
CA GLU A 24 -6.80 -17.56 -4.40
C GLU A 24 -7.04 -18.73 -5.38
N ASN A 25 -6.01 -19.50 -5.70
CA ASN A 25 -6.09 -20.63 -6.64
C ASN A 25 -6.45 -21.98 -5.99
N ALA A 26 -6.78 -22.00 -4.70
CA ALA A 26 -7.21 -23.19 -3.96
C ALA A 26 -8.70 -23.10 -3.61
N ALA A 27 -9.30 -24.24 -3.29
CA ALA A 27 -10.61 -24.27 -2.64
C ALA A 27 -10.47 -23.71 -1.21
N TRP A 28 -11.47 -22.95 -0.76
CA TRP A 28 -11.52 -22.44 0.61
C TRP A 28 -12.43 -23.31 1.46
N ASP A 29 -11.94 -23.66 2.62
CA ASP A 29 -12.68 -24.33 3.67
C ASP A 29 -12.85 -23.36 4.83
N ILE A 30 -14.07 -22.83 5.00
CA ILE A 30 -14.39 -21.75 5.93
C ILE A 30 -15.45 -22.23 6.89
N GLU A 31 -15.17 -22.06 8.18
CA GLU A 31 -16.05 -22.46 9.26
C GLU A 31 -16.48 -21.25 10.10
N PRO A 32 -17.66 -21.29 10.74
CA PRO A 32 -18.04 -20.34 11.80
C PRO A 32 -16.96 -20.27 12.90
N GLY A 33 -16.66 -19.06 13.39
CA GLY A 33 -15.59 -18.82 14.34
C GLY A 33 -14.18 -18.76 13.73
N GLY A 34 -14.05 -19.10 12.45
CA GLY A 34 -12.75 -19.13 11.75
C GLY A 34 -12.20 -17.74 11.42
N ARG A 35 -10.88 -17.67 11.27
CA ARG A 35 -10.11 -16.46 10.96
C ARG A 35 -9.21 -16.74 9.77
N TYR A 36 -9.34 -15.94 8.73
CA TYR A 36 -8.71 -16.23 7.44
C TYR A 36 -8.19 -14.96 6.78
N TYR A 37 -7.22 -15.13 5.88
CA TYR A 37 -6.81 -14.06 4.97
C TYR A 37 -6.40 -14.61 3.61
N THR A 38 -6.46 -13.75 2.61
CA THR A 38 -5.94 -14.00 1.27
C THR A 38 -5.19 -12.77 0.78
N GLN A 39 -4.37 -12.94 -0.25
CA GLN A 39 -3.60 -11.84 -0.82
C GLN A 39 -3.63 -11.90 -2.34
N ARG A 40 -3.50 -10.74 -2.98
CA ARG A 40 -3.36 -10.63 -4.43
C ARG A 40 -2.11 -9.83 -4.79
N ASN A 41 -1.31 -10.40 -5.69
CA ASN A 41 -0.08 -9.78 -6.22
C ASN A 41 0.99 -9.44 -5.16
N THR A 42 0.95 -10.07 -3.98
CA THR A 42 1.86 -9.80 -2.84
C THR A 42 1.84 -8.35 -2.34
N SER A 43 0.83 -7.57 -2.67
CA SER A 43 0.73 -6.15 -2.29
C SER A 43 -0.64 -5.74 -1.75
N SER A 44 -1.69 -6.54 -1.97
CA SER A 44 -3.02 -6.31 -1.38
C SER A 44 -3.46 -7.50 -0.55
N VAL A 45 -4.12 -7.23 0.57
CA VAL A 45 -4.56 -8.23 1.55
C VAL A 45 -6.04 -8.01 1.88
N VAL A 46 -6.79 -9.11 1.93
CA VAL A 46 -8.14 -9.18 2.49
C VAL A 46 -8.13 -10.22 3.60
N ALA A 47 -8.47 -9.82 4.81
CA ALA A 47 -8.61 -10.70 5.96
C ALA A 47 -10.04 -10.68 6.50
N PHE A 48 -10.51 -11.78 7.07
CA PHE A 48 -11.86 -11.84 7.60
C PHE A 48 -11.99 -12.78 8.80
N LYS A 49 -12.95 -12.46 9.66
CA LYS A 49 -13.39 -13.29 10.79
C LYS A 49 -14.84 -13.63 10.59
N VAL A 50 -15.16 -14.90 10.71
CA VAL A 50 -16.54 -15.42 10.65
C VAL A 50 -17.08 -15.54 12.07
N GLY A 51 -18.26 -15.00 12.34
CA GLY A 51 -18.90 -15.10 13.66
C GLY A 51 -19.14 -16.54 14.07
N GLU A 52 -18.95 -16.85 15.35
CA GLU A 52 -19.14 -18.21 15.90
C GLU A 52 -20.59 -18.66 15.79
N ASP A 53 -21.54 -17.72 15.94
CA ASP A 53 -22.98 -17.97 15.92
C ASP A 53 -23.59 -17.80 14.53
N LEU A 54 -22.77 -17.58 13.48
CA LEU A 54 -23.28 -17.37 12.12
C LEU A 54 -24.13 -18.56 11.66
N ALA A 55 -23.76 -19.78 12.04
CA ALA A 55 -24.53 -20.99 11.74
C ALA A 55 -25.87 -21.07 12.48
N ALA A 56 -26.00 -20.44 13.67
CA ALA A 56 -27.23 -20.42 14.45
C ALA A 56 -28.30 -19.48 13.86
N THR A 57 -27.91 -18.61 12.92
CA THR A 57 -28.85 -17.76 12.18
C THR A 57 -29.61 -18.54 11.06
N TRP A 58 -29.28 -19.82 10.84
CA TRP A 58 -30.06 -20.72 10.00
C TRP A 58 -31.38 -21.03 10.73
N GLY A 59 -32.47 -20.46 10.25
CA GLY A 59 -33.78 -20.73 10.83
C GLY A 59 -34.13 -22.23 10.77
N GLU A 60 -35.05 -22.66 11.65
CA GLU A 60 -35.57 -24.02 11.66
C GLU A 60 -36.12 -24.47 10.28
N ASP A 61 -36.39 -23.51 9.40
CA ASP A 61 -36.91 -23.72 8.04
C ASP A 61 -35.80 -23.93 6.98
N GLY A 62 -34.51 -23.96 7.37
CA GLY A 62 -33.37 -24.11 6.46
C GLY A 62 -33.12 -22.88 5.57
N VAL A 63 -33.79 -21.77 5.86
CA VAL A 63 -33.51 -20.47 5.25
C VAL A 63 -32.36 -19.82 6.02
N ALA A 64 -31.28 -19.52 5.32
CA ALA A 64 -30.15 -18.81 5.87
C ALA A 64 -30.61 -17.51 6.55
N GLY A 65 -30.24 -17.31 7.79
CA GLY A 65 -30.47 -16.05 8.50
C GLY A 65 -29.79 -14.89 7.76
N ASP A 66 -30.30 -13.68 7.96
CA ASP A 66 -29.68 -12.49 7.43
C ASP A 66 -28.35 -12.24 8.15
N TYR A 67 -27.25 -12.20 7.41
CA TYR A 67 -25.94 -11.76 7.89
C TYR A 67 -25.46 -10.60 7.01
N TYR A 68 -24.41 -9.93 7.41
CA TYR A 68 -23.80 -8.85 6.64
C TYR A 68 -22.28 -8.83 6.82
N PHE A 69 -21.61 -8.05 5.98
CA PHE A 69 -20.19 -7.80 6.11
C PHE A 69 -19.96 -6.46 6.79
N GLN A 70 -19.08 -6.44 7.79
CA GLN A 70 -18.54 -5.22 8.39
C GLN A 70 -17.12 -5.02 7.86
N LEU A 71 -16.93 -4.04 6.99
CA LEU A 71 -15.68 -3.89 6.28
C LEU A 71 -14.93 -2.62 6.69
N THR A 72 -13.61 -2.73 6.76
CA THR A 72 -12.71 -1.57 6.72
C THR A 72 -11.79 -1.69 5.51
N ALA A 73 -11.46 -0.57 4.88
CA ALA A 73 -10.55 -0.53 3.74
C ALA A 73 -9.57 0.63 3.87
N SER A 74 -8.32 0.37 3.53
CA SER A 74 -7.19 1.30 3.51
C SER A 74 -6.27 0.96 2.35
N HIS A 75 -5.20 1.73 2.13
CA HIS A 75 -4.23 1.39 1.09
C HIS A 75 -2.80 1.25 1.60
N SER A 76 -1.95 0.55 0.82
CA SER A 76 -0.59 0.17 1.21
C SER A 76 0.49 0.96 0.50
N ASP A 77 0.17 1.59 -0.61
CA ASP A 77 1.08 2.35 -1.45
C ASP A 77 1.18 3.82 -1.01
N SER A 78 2.15 4.52 -1.54
CA SER A 78 2.39 5.94 -1.28
C SER A 78 3.12 6.54 -2.48
N PRO A 79 3.01 7.84 -2.76
CA PRO A 79 3.69 8.47 -3.89
C PRO A 79 5.20 8.29 -3.81
N THR A 80 5.80 7.94 -4.94
CA THR A 80 7.24 7.71 -5.04
C THR A 80 7.72 7.73 -6.50
N PHE A 81 8.98 7.36 -6.73
CA PHE A 81 9.53 7.11 -8.05
C PHE A 81 9.79 5.62 -8.24
N LYS A 82 9.23 5.05 -9.29
CA LYS A 82 9.45 3.66 -9.71
C LYS A 82 10.63 3.56 -10.65
N VAL A 83 11.51 2.60 -10.43
CA VAL A 83 12.61 2.26 -11.36
C VAL A 83 12.02 1.56 -12.57
N LYS A 84 12.34 2.06 -13.77
CA LYS A 84 11.87 1.50 -15.05
C LYS A 84 12.54 0.18 -15.38
N ALA A 85 11.98 -0.53 -16.37
CA ALA A 85 12.51 -1.81 -16.85
C ALA A 85 13.95 -1.69 -17.38
N VAL A 86 14.27 -0.58 -18.08
CA VAL A 86 15.65 -0.19 -18.40
C VAL A 86 16.10 0.81 -17.33
N PRO A 87 16.84 0.34 -16.30
CA PRO A 87 16.99 1.08 -15.05
C PRO A 87 18.06 2.16 -15.07
N GLU A 88 18.97 2.14 -16.02
CA GLU A 88 20.19 2.93 -16.01
C GLU A 88 20.21 3.98 -17.11
N LEU A 89 20.78 5.13 -16.78
CA LEU A 89 21.04 6.23 -17.69
C LEU A 89 22.46 6.74 -17.47
N ASP A 90 23.24 6.85 -18.55
CA ASP A 90 24.52 7.54 -18.52
C ASP A 90 24.31 9.02 -18.17
N GLY A 91 25.19 9.55 -17.34
CA GLY A 91 25.23 10.94 -16.97
C GLY A 91 26.49 11.65 -17.43
N ALA A 92 26.55 12.95 -17.24
CA ALA A 92 27.76 13.73 -17.52
C ALA A 92 28.91 13.32 -16.58
N GLY A 93 30.16 13.32 -17.09
CA GLY A 93 31.34 13.06 -16.25
C GLY A 93 31.42 11.65 -15.68
N GLU A 94 31.06 10.64 -16.46
CA GLU A 94 31.09 9.22 -16.10
C GLU A 94 30.10 8.83 -14.97
N THR A 95 29.11 9.69 -14.66
CA THR A 95 28.10 9.40 -13.64
C THR A 95 27.06 8.41 -14.16
N LEU A 96 26.51 7.58 -13.25
CA LEU A 96 25.42 6.68 -13.53
C LEU A 96 24.17 7.12 -12.75
N ARG A 97 23.01 7.14 -13.43
CA ARG A 97 21.73 7.54 -12.87
C ARG A 97 20.67 6.45 -13.04
N LEU A 98 19.67 6.45 -12.16
CA LEU A 98 18.49 5.60 -12.34
C LEU A 98 17.47 6.27 -13.28
N ASN A 99 16.92 5.46 -14.16
CA ASN A 99 15.78 5.81 -15.00
C ASN A 99 14.49 5.53 -14.22
N THR A 100 13.83 6.58 -13.80
CA THR A 100 12.64 6.48 -12.95
C THR A 100 11.42 7.10 -13.60
N GLU A 101 10.26 6.71 -13.13
CA GLU A 101 8.98 7.35 -13.44
C GLU A 101 8.23 7.68 -12.13
N ALA A 102 7.46 8.75 -12.15
CA ALA A 102 6.64 9.11 -10.99
C ALA A 102 5.51 8.09 -10.81
N TYR A 103 5.34 7.66 -9.57
CA TYR A 103 4.24 6.82 -9.11
C TYR A 103 3.37 7.63 -8.17
N GLY A 104 2.14 7.92 -8.57
CA GLY A 104 1.20 8.74 -7.81
C GLY A 104 1.42 10.25 -7.91
N GLY A 105 0.64 10.99 -7.14
CA GLY A 105 0.70 12.45 -7.04
C GLY A 105 1.61 12.90 -5.89
N MET A 106 2.69 13.63 -6.19
CA MET A 106 3.64 14.07 -5.18
C MET A 106 4.11 15.50 -5.39
N ILE A 107 4.67 16.10 -4.35
CA ILE A 107 5.41 17.36 -4.42
C ILE A 107 6.85 17.06 -4.83
N ASP A 108 7.18 17.27 -6.11
CA ASP A 108 8.46 16.86 -6.70
C ASP A 108 9.68 17.49 -6.00
N TYR A 109 9.61 18.77 -5.59
CA TYR A 109 10.76 19.46 -4.99
C TYR A 109 11.15 18.91 -3.61
N THR A 110 10.29 18.19 -2.92
CA THR A 110 10.62 17.58 -1.60
C THR A 110 11.54 16.37 -1.72
N TRP A 111 11.75 15.85 -2.93
CA TRP A 111 12.60 14.69 -3.18
C TRP A 111 14.06 15.05 -3.46
N PHE A 112 14.33 16.33 -3.73
CA PHE A 112 15.70 16.78 -4.01
C PHE A 112 16.58 16.79 -2.75
N ASP A 113 17.90 16.60 -2.97
CA ASP A 113 19.00 16.76 -2.01
C ASP A 113 18.89 15.89 -0.75
N ARG A 114 18.11 14.84 -0.80
CA ARG A 114 18.04 13.85 0.28
C ARG A 114 18.55 12.50 -0.18
N PRO A 115 19.35 11.80 0.65
CA PRO A 115 19.71 10.42 0.37
C PRO A 115 18.49 9.52 0.35
N LEU A 116 18.43 8.62 -0.62
CA LEU A 116 17.30 7.73 -0.88
C LEU A 116 17.80 6.27 -0.94
N ALA A 117 16.97 5.37 -0.43
CA ALA A 117 17.13 3.93 -0.55
C ALA A 117 16.27 3.38 -1.69
N LEU A 118 16.41 2.10 -1.98
CA LEU A 118 15.55 1.32 -2.86
C LEU A 118 14.81 0.26 -2.05
N ALA A 119 13.52 0.07 -2.35
CA ALA A 119 12.75 -1.05 -1.83
C ALA A 119 11.67 -1.48 -2.83
N GLY A 120 11.27 -2.75 -2.72
CA GLY A 120 10.24 -3.32 -3.56
C GLY A 120 10.29 -4.82 -3.56
N ARG A 121 9.96 -5.41 -4.70
CA ARG A 121 10.11 -6.84 -4.93
C ARG A 121 10.93 -7.12 -6.18
N VAL A 122 11.55 -8.30 -6.19
CA VAL A 122 12.27 -8.84 -7.34
C VAL A 122 11.72 -10.24 -7.61
N LEU A 123 11.42 -10.53 -8.86
CA LEU A 123 11.02 -11.86 -9.31
C LEU A 123 12.28 -12.64 -9.66
N VAL A 124 12.53 -13.71 -8.91
CA VAL A 124 13.74 -14.53 -9.01
C VAL A 124 13.36 -15.93 -9.51
N ARG A 125 14.15 -16.45 -10.42
CA ARG A 125 14.02 -17.84 -10.88
C ARG A 125 14.72 -18.78 -9.90
N GLU A 126 13.97 -19.70 -9.31
CA GLU A 126 14.49 -20.81 -8.51
C GLU A 126 14.13 -22.16 -9.14
N GLY A 127 15.06 -22.72 -9.90
CA GLY A 127 14.80 -23.92 -10.70
C GLY A 127 13.66 -23.70 -11.69
N ASP A 128 12.57 -24.43 -11.56
CA ASP A 128 11.37 -24.32 -12.41
C ASP A 128 10.30 -23.36 -11.84
N ARG A 129 10.60 -22.66 -10.75
CA ARG A 129 9.66 -21.74 -10.09
C ARG A 129 10.13 -20.29 -10.21
N ILE A 130 9.15 -19.39 -10.09
CA ILE A 130 9.39 -17.96 -9.96
C ILE A 130 8.98 -17.57 -8.55
N GLU A 131 9.90 -16.98 -7.81
CA GLU A 131 9.66 -16.49 -6.46
C GLU A 131 9.68 -14.97 -6.43
N SER A 132 8.83 -14.40 -5.61
CA SER A 132 8.84 -12.97 -5.31
C SER A 132 9.64 -12.73 -4.04
N ARG A 133 10.80 -12.10 -4.15
CA ARG A 133 11.65 -11.74 -3.02
C ARG A 133 11.54 -10.25 -2.72
N LEU A 134 11.41 -9.91 -1.45
CA LEU A 134 11.43 -8.53 -1.00
C LEU A 134 12.86 -8.01 -0.96
N LEU A 135 13.04 -6.78 -1.40
CA LEU A 135 14.30 -6.05 -1.33
C LEU A 135 14.07 -4.71 -0.64
N ALA A 136 14.92 -4.39 0.31
CA ALA A 136 15.06 -3.05 0.87
C ALA A 136 16.54 -2.84 1.20
N THR A 137 17.19 -1.89 0.51
CA THR A 137 18.61 -1.61 0.79
C THR A 137 18.80 -1.09 2.21
N GLU A 138 19.78 -1.61 2.92
CA GLU A 138 20.07 -1.23 4.32
C GLU A 138 20.63 0.20 4.45
N ARG A 139 21.10 0.78 3.36
CA ARG A 139 21.66 2.13 3.26
C ARG A 139 21.02 2.90 2.12
N GLU A 140 21.23 4.20 2.13
CA GLU A 140 20.91 5.08 1.02
C GLU A 140 21.88 4.84 -0.14
N VAL A 141 21.33 4.71 -1.35
CA VAL A 141 22.08 4.34 -2.57
C VAL A 141 21.87 5.33 -3.71
N ALA A 142 21.01 6.32 -3.54
CA ALA A 142 20.63 7.26 -4.58
C ALA A 142 20.37 8.68 -4.04
N ILE A 143 20.51 9.68 -4.88
CA ILE A 143 20.16 11.07 -4.58
C ILE A 143 19.70 11.78 -5.86
N ILE A 144 18.68 12.62 -5.73
CA ILE A 144 18.27 13.55 -6.80
C ILE A 144 18.92 14.91 -6.49
N PRO A 145 20.02 15.29 -7.16
CA PRO A 145 20.72 16.50 -6.82
C PRO A 145 20.04 17.73 -7.41
N SER A 146 19.92 18.80 -6.62
CA SER A 146 19.51 20.12 -7.12
C SER A 146 20.57 20.74 -8.01
N LEU A 147 20.12 21.46 -9.04
CA LEU A 147 21.00 22.33 -9.80
C LEU A 147 21.38 23.54 -8.92
N ALA A 148 22.67 23.86 -8.85
CA ALA A 148 23.15 24.97 -8.04
C ALA A 148 22.47 26.30 -8.43
N ILE A 149 22.16 27.15 -7.43
CA ILE A 149 21.51 28.45 -7.64
C ILE A 149 22.21 29.32 -8.69
N HIS A 150 23.52 29.22 -8.79
CA HIS A 150 24.31 29.98 -9.80
C HIS A 150 23.99 29.59 -11.23
N MET A 151 23.49 28.39 -11.46
CA MET A 151 23.08 27.86 -12.78
C MET A 151 21.57 27.89 -13.00
N ASN A 152 20.80 28.20 -11.93
CA ASN A 152 19.32 28.26 -11.95
C ASN A 152 18.81 29.40 -11.06
N ARG A 153 19.10 30.65 -11.41
CA ARG A 153 18.82 31.82 -10.58
C ARG A 153 17.33 32.10 -10.37
N GLY A 154 16.49 31.64 -11.30
CA GLY A 154 15.03 31.82 -11.24
C GLY A 154 14.30 30.73 -10.45
N VAL A 155 15.01 29.76 -9.83
CA VAL A 155 14.38 28.60 -9.17
C VAL A 155 13.38 28.99 -8.10
N ASN A 156 13.62 30.11 -7.39
CA ASN A 156 12.72 30.58 -6.34
C ASN A 156 11.51 31.39 -6.85
N GLU A 157 11.47 31.71 -8.14
CA GLU A 157 10.34 32.41 -8.77
C GLU A 157 9.30 31.43 -9.31
N GLY A 158 9.70 30.18 -9.54
CA GLY A 158 8.85 29.08 -9.99
C GLY A 158 9.69 27.88 -10.37
N PHE A 159 9.39 26.73 -9.79
CA PHE A 159 10.10 25.47 -10.03
C PHE A 159 9.14 24.38 -10.49
N ALA A 160 9.31 23.97 -11.74
CA ALA A 160 8.56 22.87 -12.35
C ALA A 160 9.58 21.88 -12.99
N PRO A 161 10.09 20.91 -12.24
CA PRO A 161 11.10 20.00 -12.74
C PRO A 161 10.54 19.09 -13.85
N ASN A 162 11.38 18.81 -14.84
CA ASN A 162 11.08 17.78 -15.82
C ASN A 162 11.42 16.42 -15.24
N ARG A 163 10.39 15.61 -14.98
CA ARG A 163 10.55 14.29 -14.32
C ARG A 163 11.48 13.33 -15.07
N ALA A 164 11.57 13.42 -16.39
CA ALA A 164 12.45 12.57 -17.20
C ALA A 164 13.92 13.04 -17.25
N VAL A 165 14.20 14.25 -16.76
CA VAL A 165 15.54 14.87 -16.83
C VAL A 165 16.08 15.17 -15.44
N ASP A 166 15.28 15.92 -14.66
CA ASP A 166 15.72 16.47 -13.37
C ASP A 166 15.57 15.46 -12.21
N LEU A 167 14.63 14.49 -12.34
CA LEU A 167 14.27 13.55 -11.29
C LEU A 167 14.84 12.14 -11.53
N CYS A 168 15.93 12.03 -12.26
CA CYS A 168 16.70 10.80 -12.45
C CYS A 168 17.79 10.71 -11.38
N PRO A 169 17.66 9.84 -10.36
CA PRO A 169 18.58 9.80 -9.24
C PRO A 169 19.99 9.41 -9.65
N LEU A 170 20.98 10.08 -9.09
CA LEU A 170 22.39 9.73 -9.20
C LEU A 170 22.68 8.55 -8.25
N ILE A 171 23.38 7.53 -8.77
CA ILE A 171 23.81 6.35 -8.00
C ILE A 171 25.31 6.12 -8.01
N SER A 172 26.06 6.71 -8.96
CA SER A 172 27.51 6.61 -9.01
C SER A 172 28.16 7.82 -9.67
N ALA A 173 29.38 8.13 -9.23
CA ALA A 173 30.23 9.18 -9.79
C ALA A 173 31.43 8.61 -10.60
N GLY A 174 31.30 7.37 -11.11
CA GLY A 174 32.28 6.78 -12.03
C GLY A 174 32.74 5.35 -11.66
N ASP A 175 32.46 4.89 -10.44
CA ASP A 175 32.81 3.53 -10.02
C ASP A 175 31.90 2.46 -10.60
N LEU A 176 30.60 2.81 -10.82
CA LEU A 176 29.62 1.93 -11.47
C LEU A 176 29.40 2.36 -12.92
N LYS A 177 29.11 1.40 -13.78
CA LYS A 177 28.83 1.58 -15.21
C LYS A 177 27.49 0.99 -15.59
N GLN A 178 27.04 1.33 -16.79
CA GLN A 178 25.83 0.75 -17.36
C GLN A 178 25.94 -0.78 -17.43
N GLY A 179 24.95 -1.47 -16.90
CA GLY A 179 24.90 -2.92 -16.75
C GLY A 179 25.16 -3.44 -15.33
N ASP A 180 25.63 -2.59 -14.41
CA ASP A 180 25.96 -3.01 -13.05
C ASP A 180 24.73 -3.10 -12.13
N PHE A 181 23.61 -2.44 -12.46
CA PHE A 181 22.45 -2.34 -11.58
C PHE A 181 21.87 -3.71 -11.18
N ASP A 182 21.71 -4.61 -12.16
CA ASP A 182 21.15 -5.94 -11.85
C ASP A 182 22.11 -6.80 -11.04
N ALA A 183 23.43 -6.61 -11.18
CA ALA A 183 24.43 -7.27 -10.34
C ALA A 183 24.36 -6.76 -8.89
N LEU A 184 24.14 -5.45 -8.66
CA LEU A 184 23.94 -4.89 -7.33
C LEU A 184 22.68 -5.43 -6.66
N ILE A 185 21.58 -5.56 -7.41
CA ILE A 185 20.33 -6.13 -6.91
C ILE A 185 20.49 -7.62 -6.60
N ALA A 186 21.26 -8.34 -7.41
CA ALA A 186 21.55 -9.75 -7.20
C ALA A 186 22.39 -9.99 -5.93
N ASP A 187 23.39 -9.14 -5.70
CA ASP A 187 24.21 -9.16 -4.48
C ASP A 187 23.38 -8.92 -3.21
N GLU A 188 22.47 -7.94 -3.21
CA GLU A 188 21.55 -7.65 -2.10
C GLU A 188 20.59 -8.83 -1.79
N LEU A 189 20.32 -9.70 -2.76
CA LEU A 189 19.41 -10.84 -2.63
C LEU A 189 20.11 -12.21 -2.50
N ASP A 190 21.45 -12.24 -2.57
CA ASP A 190 22.27 -13.47 -2.62
C ASP A 190 21.81 -14.41 -3.75
N VAL A 191 21.74 -13.87 -4.98
CA VAL A 191 21.39 -14.62 -6.20
C VAL A 191 22.30 -14.23 -7.37
N GLU A 192 22.27 -15.01 -8.47
CA GLU A 192 22.95 -14.61 -9.69
C GLU A 192 22.11 -13.61 -10.51
N PRO A 193 22.70 -12.64 -11.21
CA PRO A 193 21.97 -11.66 -12.01
C PRO A 193 21.02 -12.27 -13.04
N GLU A 194 21.39 -13.41 -13.65
CA GLU A 194 20.59 -14.12 -14.63
C GLU A 194 19.32 -14.77 -14.03
N GLN A 195 19.23 -14.88 -12.72
CA GLN A 195 18.03 -15.36 -12.04
C GLN A 195 16.98 -14.25 -11.91
N ILE A 196 17.35 -12.97 -12.06
CA ILE A 196 16.40 -11.84 -11.97
C ILE A 196 15.56 -11.81 -13.26
N LEU A 197 14.25 -12.05 -13.12
CA LEU A 197 13.29 -12.04 -14.22
C LEU A 197 12.54 -10.70 -14.36
N GLY A 198 12.46 -9.96 -13.29
CA GLY A 198 11.77 -8.68 -13.24
C GLY A 198 11.83 -8.05 -11.86
N ARG A 199 11.49 -6.77 -11.80
CA ARG A 199 11.55 -6.01 -10.55
C ARG A 199 10.50 -4.90 -10.52
N ASP A 200 9.94 -4.68 -9.35
CA ASP A 200 9.14 -3.53 -8.99
C ASP A 200 9.85 -2.83 -7.83
N LEU A 201 10.78 -1.93 -8.14
CA LEU A 201 11.59 -1.19 -7.18
C LEU A 201 11.23 0.28 -7.18
N PHE A 202 11.24 0.87 -5.98
CA PHE A 202 10.83 2.24 -5.72
C PHE A 202 11.89 2.95 -4.89
N LEU A 203 12.01 4.27 -5.06
CA LEU A 203 12.80 5.11 -4.17
C LEU A 203 12.13 5.21 -2.81
N VAL A 204 12.91 5.19 -1.75
CA VAL A 204 12.42 5.24 -0.37
C VAL A 204 13.19 6.29 0.42
N ASN A 205 12.45 7.17 1.10
CA ASN A 205 12.99 8.01 2.16
C ASN A 205 13.10 7.17 3.45
N ARG A 206 14.31 7.00 3.97
CA ARG A 206 14.59 6.24 5.20
C ARG A 206 14.60 7.11 6.46
N GLN A 207 14.16 8.34 6.37
CA GLN A 207 14.09 9.19 7.57
C GLN A 207 13.26 8.51 8.65
N ASP A 208 13.84 8.38 9.84
CA ASP A 208 13.18 7.81 11.01
C ASP A 208 11.95 8.64 11.42
N ALA A 209 10.95 7.95 11.94
CA ALA A 209 9.82 8.61 12.59
C ALA A 209 10.29 9.40 13.81
N ARG A 210 9.78 10.62 14.00
CA ARG A 210 10.16 11.50 15.11
C ARG A 210 8.96 12.21 15.68
N ILE A 211 8.93 12.31 17.01
CA ILE A 211 8.10 13.27 17.71
C ILE A 211 8.94 14.56 17.87
N TRP A 212 8.36 15.71 17.61
CA TRP A 212 9.05 16.98 17.65
C TRP A 212 8.10 18.17 17.93
N GLY A 213 8.66 19.36 18.00
CA GLY A 213 7.99 20.59 18.44
C GLY A 213 8.40 20.94 19.87
N TRP A 214 8.15 22.18 20.29
CA TRP A 214 8.50 22.64 21.64
C TRP A 214 7.70 21.92 22.73
N ALA A 215 6.55 21.37 22.40
CA ALA A 215 5.66 20.65 23.32
C ALA A 215 5.42 19.21 22.87
N ASP A 216 6.28 18.65 21.99
CA ASP A 216 6.18 17.30 21.46
C ASP A 216 4.82 17.00 20.79
N GLU A 217 4.31 17.99 20.04
CA GLU A 217 2.96 17.96 19.47
C GLU A 217 2.89 17.37 18.06
N PHE A 218 4.05 17.17 17.40
CA PHE A 218 4.12 16.76 16.01
C PHE A 218 4.78 15.42 15.85
N ILE A 219 4.29 14.64 14.88
CA ILE A 219 4.90 13.41 14.40
C ILE A 219 5.31 13.63 12.96
N SER A 220 6.55 13.32 12.62
CA SER A 220 7.02 13.25 11.25
C SER A 220 7.50 11.84 10.95
N THR A 221 6.94 11.24 9.93
CA THR A 221 7.36 9.94 9.41
C THR A 221 7.00 9.88 7.92
N PRO A 222 7.76 9.16 7.09
CA PRO A 222 7.34 8.86 5.74
C PRO A 222 6.04 8.04 5.75
N LYS A 223 5.15 8.27 4.75
CA LYS A 223 4.02 7.40 4.46
C LYS A 223 2.95 7.33 5.57
N LEU A 224 2.68 8.46 6.25
CA LEU A 224 1.52 8.54 7.13
C LEU A 224 0.24 8.25 6.34
N ASP A 225 0.14 8.80 5.16
CA ASP A 225 -0.79 8.43 4.11
C ASP A 225 -0.24 7.21 3.35
N ASP A 226 -0.84 6.02 3.42
CA ASP A 226 -2.04 5.72 4.27
C ASP A 226 -1.72 4.64 5.33
N LEU A 227 -0.41 4.46 5.66
CA LEU A 227 -0.01 3.44 6.63
C LEU A 227 -0.57 3.69 8.03
N ALA A 228 -0.92 4.94 8.38
CA ALA A 228 -1.59 5.21 9.65
C ALA A 228 -2.99 4.60 9.69
N CYS A 229 -3.77 4.74 8.62
CA CYS A 229 -5.08 4.12 8.53
C CYS A 229 -4.99 2.60 8.35
N ALA A 230 -4.03 2.12 7.53
CA ALA A 230 -3.81 0.69 7.36
C ALA A 230 -3.50 0.00 8.70
N TYR A 231 -2.62 0.60 9.53
CA TYR A 231 -2.29 0.06 10.84
C TYR A 231 -3.48 0.14 11.81
N THR A 232 -4.12 1.30 11.92
CA THR A 232 -5.20 1.50 12.90
C THR A 232 -6.43 0.67 12.57
N SER A 233 -6.78 0.51 11.30
CA SER A 233 -7.88 -0.37 10.88
C SER A 233 -7.55 -1.85 11.07
N LEU A 234 -6.28 -2.27 10.86
CA LEU A 234 -5.84 -3.62 11.18
C LEU A 234 -5.96 -3.91 12.68
N GLN A 235 -5.49 -3.00 13.54
CA GLN A 235 -5.58 -3.17 15.00
C GLN A 235 -7.05 -3.18 15.48
N ALA A 236 -7.90 -2.32 14.91
CA ALA A 236 -9.33 -2.33 15.21
C ALA A 236 -9.98 -3.65 14.76
N PHE A 237 -9.64 -4.15 13.58
CA PHE A 237 -10.12 -5.43 13.07
C PHE A 237 -9.66 -6.59 13.96
N LEU A 238 -8.39 -6.63 14.37
CA LEU A 238 -7.86 -7.69 15.24
C LEU A 238 -8.54 -7.69 16.60
N GLY A 239 -8.78 -6.52 17.19
CA GLY A 239 -9.41 -6.37 18.49
C GLY A 239 -10.93 -6.46 18.51
N ALA A 240 -11.60 -6.35 17.37
CA ALA A 240 -13.06 -6.40 17.30
C ALA A 240 -13.59 -7.82 17.54
N GLU A 241 -14.72 -7.92 18.23
CA GLU A 241 -15.48 -9.15 18.39
C GLU A 241 -16.80 -9.04 17.63
N ASN A 242 -17.19 -10.10 16.94
CA ASN A 242 -18.43 -10.19 16.19
C ASN A 242 -18.86 -11.66 16.14
N ALA A 243 -19.94 -11.99 16.84
CA ALA A 243 -20.42 -13.36 16.95
C ALA A 243 -21.35 -13.78 15.80
N HIS A 244 -22.01 -12.82 15.12
CA HIS A 244 -23.14 -13.12 14.23
C HIS A 244 -22.89 -12.85 12.75
N ASP A 245 -21.87 -12.06 12.42
CA ASP A 245 -21.63 -11.54 11.07
C ASP A 245 -20.19 -11.83 10.60
N VAL A 246 -19.80 -11.29 9.45
CA VAL A 246 -18.44 -11.42 8.93
C VAL A 246 -17.75 -10.07 9.00
N SER A 247 -16.71 -9.97 9.83
CA SER A 247 -15.83 -8.80 9.85
C SER A 247 -14.74 -8.94 8.81
N VAL A 248 -14.46 -7.89 8.03
CA VAL A 248 -13.51 -7.89 6.92
C VAL A 248 -12.57 -6.70 7.02
N PHE A 249 -11.28 -6.95 6.88
CA PHE A 249 -10.22 -5.96 6.73
C PHE A 249 -9.67 -6.02 5.32
N CYS A 250 -9.49 -4.87 4.69
CA CYS A 250 -8.89 -4.74 3.37
C CYS A 250 -7.74 -3.73 3.42
N CYS A 251 -6.62 -4.08 2.78
CA CYS A 251 -5.55 -3.14 2.48
C CYS A 251 -5.17 -3.32 1.02
N PHE A 252 -5.46 -2.31 0.19
CA PHE A 252 -5.27 -2.39 -1.25
C PHE A 252 -3.99 -1.68 -1.68
N ASP A 253 -3.47 -2.09 -2.82
CA ASP A 253 -2.36 -1.44 -3.52
C ASP A 253 -2.91 -0.56 -4.65
N ASN A 254 -2.09 0.37 -5.14
CA ASN A 254 -2.32 1.22 -6.30
C ASN A 254 -3.46 2.26 -6.14
N GLU A 255 -3.79 2.67 -4.93
CA GLU A 255 -4.67 3.81 -4.70
C GLU A 255 -4.14 5.05 -5.38
N GLU A 256 -2.85 5.34 -5.20
CA GLU A 256 -2.12 6.52 -5.67
C GLU A 256 -2.06 6.66 -7.21
N VAL A 257 -2.42 5.60 -7.91
CA VAL A 257 -2.49 5.57 -9.39
C VAL A 257 -3.89 5.20 -9.92
N GLY A 258 -4.92 5.30 -9.07
CA GLY A 258 -6.33 5.22 -9.45
C GLY A 258 -7.00 3.86 -9.23
N SER A 259 -6.39 2.93 -8.52
CA SER A 259 -6.98 1.64 -8.09
C SER A 259 -7.42 0.67 -9.21
N GLU A 260 -7.15 0.96 -10.48
CA GLU A 260 -7.66 0.19 -11.64
C GLU A 260 -6.80 -1.02 -12.02
N THR A 261 -5.90 -1.46 -11.15
CA THR A 261 -5.06 -2.65 -11.38
C THR A 261 -5.77 -3.92 -10.89
N LYS A 262 -5.18 -5.11 -11.21
CA LYS A 262 -5.74 -6.39 -10.76
C LYS A 262 -5.81 -6.56 -9.23
N GLN A 263 -5.00 -5.81 -8.47
CA GLN A 263 -4.91 -5.81 -7.01
C GLN A 263 -5.49 -4.55 -6.35
N GLY A 264 -5.83 -3.52 -7.13
CA GLY A 264 -6.42 -2.28 -6.62
C GLY A 264 -7.85 -2.46 -6.13
N ALA A 265 -8.38 -1.47 -5.44
CA ALA A 265 -9.73 -1.50 -4.86
C ALA A 265 -10.85 -1.63 -5.91
N MET A 266 -10.60 -1.17 -7.15
CA MET A 266 -11.56 -1.30 -8.27
C MET A 266 -11.48 -2.66 -8.97
N SER A 267 -10.60 -3.57 -8.54
CA SER A 267 -10.52 -4.93 -9.08
C SER A 267 -11.66 -5.80 -8.55
N THR A 268 -11.70 -7.04 -9.05
CA THR A 268 -12.65 -8.05 -8.54
C THR A 268 -12.22 -8.64 -7.18
N PHE A 269 -11.05 -8.26 -6.62
CA PHE A 269 -10.44 -8.95 -5.49
C PHE A 269 -11.37 -9.04 -4.28
N LEU A 270 -11.93 -7.91 -3.85
CA LEU A 270 -12.87 -7.89 -2.74
C LEU A 270 -14.16 -8.66 -3.07
N ALA A 271 -14.75 -8.38 -4.22
CA ALA A 271 -16.00 -9.04 -4.62
C ALA A 271 -15.85 -10.58 -4.75
N ASP A 272 -14.71 -11.03 -5.30
CA ASP A 272 -14.38 -12.46 -5.39
C ASP A 272 -14.23 -13.08 -3.98
N ALA A 273 -13.54 -12.39 -3.06
CA ALA A 273 -13.37 -12.86 -1.69
C ALA A 273 -14.72 -12.97 -0.96
N LEU A 274 -15.55 -11.91 -0.99
CA LEU A 274 -16.86 -11.92 -0.32
C LEU A 274 -17.79 -13.00 -0.88
N ARG A 275 -17.80 -13.18 -2.22
CA ARG A 275 -18.62 -14.24 -2.84
C ARG A 275 -18.13 -15.64 -2.46
N ARG A 276 -16.82 -15.84 -2.35
CA ARG A 276 -16.24 -17.12 -1.91
C ARG A 276 -16.54 -17.40 -0.45
N ILE A 277 -16.49 -16.39 0.43
CA ILE A 277 -16.92 -16.51 1.83
C ILE A 277 -18.37 -16.99 1.88
N ASN A 278 -19.28 -16.29 1.20
CA ASN A 278 -20.71 -16.66 1.13
C ASN A 278 -20.90 -18.10 0.66
N GLY A 279 -20.28 -18.49 -0.44
CA GLY A 279 -20.43 -19.84 -1.01
C GLY A 279 -19.83 -20.94 -0.13
N SER A 280 -18.67 -20.70 0.51
CA SER A 280 -18.03 -21.67 1.41
C SER A 280 -18.85 -21.88 2.69
N LEU A 281 -19.59 -20.87 3.14
CA LEU A 281 -20.53 -20.98 4.27
C LEU A 281 -21.86 -21.64 3.86
N GLY A 282 -22.05 -22.03 2.59
CA GLY A 282 -23.23 -22.72 2.11
C GLY A 282 -24.42 -21.79 1.76
N PHE A 283 -24.20 -20.47 1.70
CA PHE A 283 -25.23 -19.51 1.32
C PHE A 283 -25.36 -19.40 -0.20
N ASP A 284 -26.54 -19.14 -0.68
CA ASP A 284 -26.82 -18.94 -2.10
C ASP A 284 -26.51 -17.51 -2.58
N ASP A 285 -26.70 -17.27 -3.86
CA ASP A 285 -26.42 -15.97 -4.50
C ASP A 285 -27.40 -14.87 -4.05
N GLU A 286 -28.65 -15.22 -3.73
CA GLU A 286 -29.64 -14.27 -3.19
C GLU A 286 -29.23 -13.81 -1.78
N SER A 287 -28.78 -14.73 -0.93
CA SER A 287 -28.23 -14.41 0.39
C SER A 287 -27.00 -13.51 0.30
N TYR A 288 -26.12 -13.72 -0.71
CA TYR A 288 -24.98 -12.85 -0.94
C TYR A 288 -25.43 -11.42 -1.25
N HIS A 289 -26.39 -11.22 -2.14
CA HIS A 289 -26.89 -9.89 -2.48
C HIS A 289 -27.59 -9.19 -1.31
N ARG A 290 -28.31 -9.94 -0.50
CA ARG A 290 -28.93 -9.41 0.73
C ARG A 290 -27.87 -9.02 1.77
N ALA A 291 -26.87 -9.86 1.96
CA ALA A 291 -25.74 -9.57 2.85
C ALA A 291 -25.01 -8.28 2.41
N LEU A 292 -24.70 -8.14 1.12
CA LEU A 292 -24.08 -6.92 0.59
C LEU A 292 -24.96 -5.68 0.82
N ALA A 293 -26.27 -5.79 0.60
CA ALA A 293 -27.19 -4.66 0.78
C ALA A 293 -27.29 -4.21 2.24
N ALA A 294 -27.06 -5.10 3.18
CA ALA A 294 -27.05 -4.84 4.63
C ALA A 294 -25.63 -4.43 5.16
N SER A 295 -24.60 -4.57 4.34
CA SER A 295 -23.20 -4.34 4.73
C SER A 295 -22.85 -2.87 4.84
N MET A 296 -21.79 -2.60 5.61
CA MET A 296 -21.18 -1.27 5.74
C MET A 296 -19.67 -1.38 5.54
N LEU A 297 -19.12 -0.47 4.74
CA LEU A 297 -17.69 -0.30 4.56
C LEU A 297 -17.26 1.06 5.09
N VAL A 298 -16.24 1.05 5.95
CA VAL A 298 -15.51 2.26 6.38
C VAL A 298 -14.24 2.35 5.53
N SER A 299 -14.19 3.32 4.63
CA SER A 299 -12.98 3.66 3.89
C SER A 299 -12.11 4.55 4.77
N CYS A 300 -10.92 4.07 5.09
CA CYS A 300 -9.96 4.77 5.93
C CYS A 300 -8.86 5.32 5.02
N ASP A 301 -8.72 6.65 5.02
CA ASP A 301 -7.72 7.35 4.24
C ASP A 301 -7.39 8.67 4.95
N ASN A 302 -6.12 9.08 4.93
CA ASN A 302 -5.70 10.28 5.64
C ASN A 302 -6.11 11.55 4.90
N ALA A 303 -6.78 12.45 5.62
CA ALA A 303 -7.17 13.73 5.08
C ALA A 303 -6.14 14.82 5.38
N HIS A 304 -6.04 15.81 4.47
CA HIS A 304 -5.18 16.97 4.67
C HIS A 304 -5.71 17.90 5.77
N ALA A 305 -4.88 18.17 6.78
CA ALA A 305 -5.17 19.17 7.80
C ALA A 305 -5.19 20.59 7.22
N VAL A 306 -5.78 21.53 7.96
CA VAL A 306 -5.73 22.95 7.61
C VAL A 306 -4.27 23.42 7.60
N HIS A 307 -3.82 23.93 6.47
CA HIS A 307 -2.46 24.46 6.35
C HIS A 307 -2.34 25.79 7.10
N PRO A 308 -1.38 25.97 8.03
CA PRO A 308 -1.32 27.15 8.91
C PRO A 308 -1.13 28.48 8.17
N ASN A 309 -0.49 28.45 6.99
CA ASN A 309 -0.28 29.65 6.17
C ASN A 309 -1.28 29.78 5.01
N HIS A 310 -2.19 28.81 4.83
CA HIS A 310 -3.13 28.75 3.70
C HIS A 310 -4.50 28.24 4.15
N ALA A 311 -5.04 28.80 5.24
CA ALA A 311 -6.34 28.40 5.77
C ALA A 311 -7.49 28.60 4.78
N GLU A 312 -7.33 29.52 3.81
CA GLU A 312 -8.29 29.79 2.75
C GLU A 312 -8.45 28.65 1.72
N LYS A 313 -7.57 27.63 1.77
CA LYS A 313 -7.65 26.44 0.92
C LYS A 313 -8.56 25.36 1.49
N CYS A 314 -9.01 25.52 2.72
CA CYS A 314 -9.89 24.59 3.41
C CYS A 314 -11.31 25.15 3.54
N ASP A 315 -12.29 24.25 3.64
CA ASP A 315 -13.67 24.67 4.00
C ASP A 315 -13.66 25.25 5.42
N ALA A 316 -14.12 26.50 5.56
CA ALA A 316 -14.13 27.19 6.84
C ALA A 316 -15.06 26.57 7.90
N ARG A 317 -16.03 25.74 7.47
CA ARG A 317 -17.04 25.11 8.34
C ARG A 317 -16.81 23.63 8.59
N ASN A 318 -16.09 22.98 7.68
CA ASN A 318 -15.80 21.54 7.77
C ASN A 318 -14.28 21.34 7.70
N GLN A 319 -13.58 21.89 8.69
CA GLN A 319 -12.13 21.73 8.79
C GLN A 319 -11.78 20.29 9.15
N VAL A 320 -10.85 19.73 8.41
CA VAL A 320 -10.30 18.41 8.69
C VAL A 320 -9.04 18.57 9.54
N CYS A 321 -8.96 17.77 10.60
CA CYS A 321 -7.77 17.64 11.42
C CYS A 321 -7.30 16.19 11.38
N LEU A 322 -6.01 15.96 11.31
CA LEU A 322 -5.42 14.61 11.36
C LEU A 322 -5.80 13.81 12.62
N LEU A 323 -6.23 14.49 13.68
CA LEU A 323 -6.64 13.87 14.95
C LEU A 323 -8.15 13.62 15.07
N TYR A 324 -8.97 14.26 14.24
CA TYR A 324 -10.42 14.10 14.23
C TYR A 324 -10.87 13.94 12.78
N THR A 325 -11.25 12.74 12.42
CA THR A 325 -11.97 12.50 11.17
C THR A 325 -13.31 13.21 11.26
N SER A 326 -13.39 14.46 10.79
CA SER A 326 -14.68 15.03 10.42
C SER A 326 -15.09 14.26 9.16
N PRO A 327 -16.28 13.64 9.13
CA PRO A 327 -16.72 12.95 7.93
C PRO A 327 -16.75 13.94 6.77
N SER A 328 -15.85 13.76 5.80
CA SER A 328 -15.89 14.51 4.56
C SER A 328 -17.16 14.15 3.78
N PRO A 329 -17.59 14.92 2.78
CA PRO A 329 -18.65 14.47 1.88
C PRO A 329 -18.31 13.16 1.14
N ARG A 330 -17.03 12.81 1.02
CA ARG A 330 -16.58 11.50 0.54
C ARG A 330 -16.69 10.43 1.64
N ASP A 331 -16.35 10.76 2.89
CA ASP A 331 -16.52 9.89 4.04
C ASP A 331 -17.99 9.69 4.43
N ARG A 332 -18.88 10.57 3.97
CA ARG A 332 -20.34 10.40 4.06
C ARG A 332 -20.89 9.46 3.00
N SER A 333 -20.11 9.13 1.98
CA SER A 333 -20.45 7.99 1.16
C SER A 333 -20.15 6.72 1.97
N LEU A 334 -20.97 6.47 2.99
CA LEU A 334 -21.29 5.12 3.38
C LEU A 334 -21.75 4.48 2.08
N SER A 335 -20.81 3.90 1.37
CA SER A 335 -21.10 3.11 0.19
C SER A 335 -21.85 1.92 0.74
N ARG A 336 -23.18 2.02 0.74
CA ARG A 336 -23.98 0.81 0.76
C ARG A 336 -23.64 0.13 -0.55
N MET A 337 -22.91 -0.96 -0.45
CA MET A 337 -22.68 -1.86 -1.57
C MET A 337 -24.01 -2.40 -2.08
#